data_b09cd5e9d66d02351ca23df034153da2
#
_entry.id   b09cd5e9d66d02351ca23df034153da2
#
_cell.length_a   1.000
_cell.length_b   1.000
_cell.length_c   1.000
_cell.angle_alpha   90.00
_cell.angle_beta   90.00
_cell.angle_gamma   90.00
#
_symmetry.space_group_name_H-M   'P 1'
#
loop_
_entity.id
_entity.type
_entity.pdbx_description
1 polymer ?
#
loop_
_entity_poly.entity_id
_entity_poly.type
_entity_poly.pdbx_seq_one_letter_code
_entity_poly.pdbx_strand_id
1 'polypeptide(L)'
;PYAETAYYGWNTDNTASRQKMEAMFAYLSEIFGSNDCYVSNWILGNEVNSASRYYYVGNVSLDKYMSMYSEAFRCLYNAVRSSRASSKVFICLDNCWNQKNIFSVCYTSRSTLDTFASKVTKLQKGLDWNLAYHAYSQPLTESQFWSSINAPLLTNDGNTATFITMHNIQALTDYVRNRYGSNTRVILSEQGFSSSFGGQANQAASMALAYYKAACNPMIDAFIIRSYEDEAHEVAQGLALGLRDTSGKKKTIYNVFRYMDSSSSLKYTGKVLNRQVGNWQSMVPGYTAKRVYNMYRN
;
A
#
# COMPACT_ATOMS: atom_id res chain seq x y z
N PRO A 1 16.72 -0.81 23.37
CA PRO A 1 15.62 -0.73 22.41
C PRO A 1 14.99 0.66 22.41
N TYR A 2 14.62 1.19 21.27
CA TYR A 2 13.90 2.44 21.16
C TYR A 2 12.41 2.19 21.46
N ALA A 3 11.84 2.88 22.44
CA ALA A 3 10.52 2.53 23.02
C ALA A 3 9.34 2.62 22.01
N GLU A 4 9.45 3.49 20.99
CA GLU A 4 8.40 3.69 20.00
C GLU A 4 8.42 2.62 18.89
N THR A 5 9.56 1.94 18.69
CA THR A 5 9.72 1.08 17.51
C THR A 5 9.10 -0.31 17.71
N ALA A 6 8.37 -0.77 16.69
CA ALA A 6 7.94 -2.16 16.57
C ALA A 6 8.98 -2.99 15.80
N TYR A 7 9.68 -2.38 14.85
CA TYR A 7 10.62 -3.07 13.96
C TYR A 7 11.86 -2.24 13.68
N TYR A 8 13.01 -2.92 13.64
CA TYR A 8 14.31 -2.33 13.27
C TYR A 8 14.60 -2.54 11.79
N GLY A 9 15.20 -1.54 11.15
CA GLY A 9 15.75 -1.65 9.81
C GLY A 9 17.12 -2.33 9.78
N TRP A 10 17.59 -2.62 8.57
CA TRP A 10 18.88 -3.27 8.35
C TRP A 10 20.04 -2.29 8.55
N ASN A 11 21.02 -2.67 9.36
CA ASN A 11 22.26 -1.91 9.52
C ASN A 11 23.25 -2.24 8.41
N THR A 12 23.25 -1.44 7.36
CA THR A 12 24.14 -1.61 6.21
C THR A 12 25.49 -0.93 6.36
N ASP A 13 25.69 -0.11 7.40
CA ASP A 13 26.98 0.51 7.72
C ASP A 13 27.97 -0.48 8.38
N ASN A 14 27.47 -1.57 8.92
CA ASN A 14 28.29 -2.61 9.54
C ASN A 14 28.46 -3.79 8.59
N THR A 15 29.70 -4.14 8.25
CA THR A 15 30.03 -5.20 7.29
C THR A 15 29.47 -6.57 7.71
N ALA A 16 29.59 -6.96 8.98
CA ALA A 16 29.08 -8.24 9.47
C ALA A 16 27.55 -8.30 9.42
N SER A 17 26.87 -7.20 9.77
CA SER A 17 25.41 -7.09 9.66
C SER A 17 24.95 -7.18 8.20
N ARG A 18 25.66 -6.53 7.28
CA ARG A 18 25.38 -6.58 5.84
C ARG A 18 25.55 -8.01 5.29
N GLN A 19 26.63 -8.70 5.63
CA GLN A 19 26.85 -10.10 5.20
C GLN A 19 25.72 -11.03 5.70
N LYS A 20 25.27 -10.87 6.95
CA LYS A 20 24.14 -11.65 7.49
C LYS A 20 22.83 -11.35 6.74
N MET A 21 22.58 -10.08 6.43
CA MET A 21 21.42 -9.66 5.65
C MET A 21 21.45 -10.25 4.23
N GLU A 22 22.57 -10.17 3.55
CA GLU A 22 22.78 -10.74 2.21
C GLU A 22 22.55 -12.25 2.21
N ALA A 23 23.13 -12.97 3.18
CA ALA A 23 22.94 -14.42 3.32
C ALA A 23 21.47 -14.79 3.58
N MET A 24 20.78 -14.02 4.42
CA MET A 24 19.35 -14.25 4.68
C MET A 24 18.49 -13.98 3.44
N PHE A 25 18.74 -12.89 2.71
CA PHE A 25 17.99 -12.60 1.48
C PHE A 25 18.24 -13.65 0.39
N ALA A 26 19.50 -14.13 0.24
CA ALA A 26 19.83 -15.21 -0.67
C ALA A 26 19.07 -16.48 -0.31
N TYR A 27 19.09 -16.88 0.96
CA TYR A 27 18.37 -18.07 1.45
C TYR A 27 16.87 -17.98 1.23
N LEU A 28 16.24 -16.86 1.62
CA LEU A 28 14.80 -16.67 1.43
C LEU A 28 14.40 -16.66 -0.05
N SER A 29 15.21 -16.01 -0.89
CA SER A 29 14.91 -15.93 -2.32
C SER A 29 15.09 -17.28 -3.03
N GLU A 30 16.02 -18.10 -2.58
CA GLU A 30 16.18 -19.48 -3.07
C GLU A 30 14.95 -20.34 -2.72
N ILE A 31 14.50 -20.30 -1.44
CA ILE A 31 13.35 -21.09 -0.99
C ILE A 31 12.05 -20.64 -1.68
N PHE A 32 11.80 -19.33 -1.73
CA PHE A 32 10.53 -18.78 -2.21
C PHE A 32 10.57 -18.29 -3.67
N GLY A 33 11.67 -18.44 -4.38
CA GLY A 33 11.82 -18.01 -5.78
C GLY A 33 11.85 -19.15 -6.78
N SER A 34 12.15 -20.38 -6.37
CA SER A 34 12.62 -21.45 -7.26
C SER A 34 11.58 -22.52 -7.63
N ASN A 35 10.40 -22.60 -7.00
CA ASN A 35 9.45 -23.70 -7.19
C ASN A 35 8.10 -23.24 -7.77
N ASP A 36 7.18 -24.21 -7.96
CA ASP A 36 5.82 -23.95 -8.49
C ASP A 36 4.97 -23.02 -7.61
N CYS A 37 5.27 -22.94 -6.30
CA CYS A 37 4.66 -22.01 -5.35
C CYS A 37 5.67 -20.91 -4.98
N TYR A 38 5.88 -19.94 -5.85
CA TYR A 38 6.86 -18.87 -5.63
C TYR A 38 6.22 -17.54 -5.20
N VAL A 39 7.00 -16.73 -4.49
CA VAL A 39 6.67 -15.35 -4.16
C VAL A 39 7.08 -14.45 -5.34
N SER A 40 6.11 -13.84 -6.00
CA SER A 40 6.35 -12.95 -7.14
C SER A 40 6.64 -11.50 -6.76
N ASN A 41 6.10 -11.05 -5.63
CA ASN A 41 6.22 -9.66 -5.17
C ASN A 41 6.82 -9.63 -3.75
N TRP A 42 7.92 -8.90 -3.60
CA TRP A 42 8.69 -8.79 -2.36
C TRP A 42 8.67 -7.35 -1.86
N ILE A 43 8.33 -7.14 -0.61
CA ILE A 43 8.29 -5.81 0.01
C ILE A 43 9.38 -5.74 1.07
N LEU A 44 10.28 -4.74 0.97
CA LEU A 44 11.29 -4.50 1.99
C LEU A 44 10.79 -3.50 3.04
N GLY A 45 10.50 -4.01 4.23
CA GLY A 45 9.99 -3.20 5.35
C GLY A 45 8.52 -2.83 5.21
N ASN A 46 8.00 -2.13 6.23
CA ASN A 46 6.63 -1.64 6.29
C ASN A 46 6.65 -0.13 6.54
N GLU A 47 5.86 0.66 5.78
CA GLU A 47 5.72 2.12 5.97
C GLU A 47 7.03 2.81 6.35
N VAL A 48 8.08 2.59 5.55
CA VAL A 48 9.45 2.96 5.91
C VAL A 48 9.65 4.47 6.12
N ASN A 49 8.75 5.31 5.63
CA ASN A 49 8.73 6.74 5.92
C ASN A 49 8.37 7.04 7.39
N SER A 50 7.64 6.16 8.07
CA SER A 50 7.32 6.19 9.50
C SER A 50 8.39 5.45 10.31
N ALA A 51 9.65 5.89 10.15
CA ALA A 51 10.87 5.17 10.48
C ALA A 51 10.95 4.70 11.92
N SER A 52 10.69 5.57 12.94
CA SER A 52 10.78 5.17 14.34
C SER A 52 9.77 4.09 14.74
N ARG A 53 8.70 3.93 13.98
CA ARG A 53 7.69 2.91 14.26
C ARG A 53 7.97 1.59 13.55
N TYR A 54 8.33 1.64 12.26
CA TYR A 54 8.27 0.43 11.41
C TYR A 54 9.60 0.02 10.77
N TYR A 55 10.62 0.89 10.75
CA TYR A 55 11.91 0.55 10.14
C TYR A 55 13.04 1.39 10.76
N TYR A 56 13.26 1.27 12.07
CA TYR A 56 14.17 2.14 12.81
C TYR A 56 15.63 1.75 12.62
N VAL A 57 16.44 2.70 12.18
CA VAL A 57 17.90 2.58 12.04
C VAL A 57 18.68 3.62 12.87
N GLY A 58 17.97 4.38 13.71
CA GLY A 58 18.51 5.51 14.46
C GLY A 58 17.89 6.83 14.03
N ASN A 59 18.13 7.88 14.81
CA ASN A 59 17.71 9.24 14.48
C ASN A 59 18.75 9.85 13.53
N VAL A 60 18.56 9.67 12.25
CA VAL A 60 19.46 10.11 11.17
C VAL A 60 18.75 11.02 10.18
N SER A 61 19.48 11.72 9.32
CA SER A 61 18.89 12.49 8.22
C SER A 61 18.21 11.57 7.19
N LEU A 62 17.22 12.09 6.46
CA LEU A 62 16.58 11.35 5.36
C LEU A 62 17.60 10.83 4.33
N ASP A 63 18.61 11.62 4.02
CA ASP A 63 19.66 11.24 3.08
C ASP A 63 20.44 10.01 3.56
N LYS A 64 20.88 10.01 4.82
CA LYS A 64 21.57 8.87 5.44
C LYS A 64 20.65 7.66 5.55
N TYR A 65 19.40 7.88 5.99
CA TYR A 65 18.38 6.85 6.09
C TYR A 65 18.15 6.12 4.78
N MET A 66 17.92 6.89 3.69
CA MET A 66 17.70 6.31 2.37
C MET A 66 18.98 5.72 1.75
N SER A 67 20.17 6.16 2.16
CA SER A 67 21.40 5.48 1.76
C SER A 67 21.45 4.05 2.32
N MET A 68 21.16 3.89 3.61
CA MET A 68 21.14 2.57 4.27
C MET A 68 20.02 1.68 3.69
N TYR A 69 18.83 2.24 3.54
CA TYR A 69 17.68 1.51 2.99
C TYR A 69 17.91 1.05 1.53
N SER A 70 18.46 1.93 0.69
CA SER A 70 18.72 1.60 -0.72
C SER A 70 19.76 0.49 -0.90
N GLU A 71 20.76 0.42 -0.02
CA GLU A 71 21.70 -0.71 0.00
C GLU A 71 21.01 -2.02 0.37
N ALA A 72 20.17 -2.03 1.40
CA ALA A 72 19.40 -3.22 1.77
C ALA A 72 18.44 -3.62 0.64
N PHE A 73 17.79 -2.64 -0.01
CA PHE A 73 16.90 -2.86 -1.14
C PHE A 73 17.63 -3.50 -2.33
N ARG A 74 18.82 -2.99 -2.67
CA ARG A 74 19.66 -3.54 -3.75
C ARG A 74 20.05 -4.98 -3.45
N CYS A 75 20.42 -5.29 -2.20
CA CYS A 75 20.75 -6.66 -1.81
C CYS A 75 19.56 -7.61 -1.98
N LEU A 76 18.37 -7.21 -1.50
CA LEU A 76 17.15 -7.99 -1.69
C LEU A 76 16.80 -8.14 -3.17
N TYR A 77 16.86 -7.05 -3.94
CA TYR A 77 16.58 -7.05 -5.37
C TYR A 77 17.46 -8.06 -6.12
N ASN A 78 18.78 -8.03 -5.88
CA ASN A 78 19.70 -8.92 -6.56
C ASN A 78 19.47 -10.40 -6.16
N ALA A 79 19.23 -10.68 -4.88
CA ALA A 79 18.93 -12.02 -4.40
C ALA A 79 17.62 -12.56 -5.02
N VAL A 80 16.56 -11.78 -5.00
CA VAL A 80 15.26 -12.18 -5.55
C VAL A 80 15.33 -12.39 -7.07
N ARG A 81 15.99 -11.48 -7.78
CA ARG A 81 16.11 -11.55 -9.25
C ARG A 81 17.06 -12.64 -9.72
N SER A 82 18.03 -13.05 -8.91
CA SER A 82 18.89 -14.19 -9.23
C SER A 82 18.15 -15.52 -9.17
N SER A 83 17.19 -15.66 -8.25
CA SER A 83 16.36 -16.86 -8.12
C SER A 83 15.20 -16.86 -9.12
N ARG A 84 14.58 -15.69 -9.36
CA ARG A 84 13.47 -15.52 -10.30
C ARG A 84 13.50 -14.15 -10.97
N ALA A 85 13.90 -14.11 -12.23
CA ALA A 85 14.06 -12.88 -13.00
C ALA A 85 12.76 -12.07 -13.19
N SER A 86 11.57 -12.65 -13.06
CA SER A 86 10.28 -11.97 -13.19
C SER A 86 9.75 -11.38 -11.87
N SER A 87 10.33 -11.71 -10.72
CA SER A 87 9.88 -11.18 -9.44
C SER A 87 10.14 -9.69 -9.30
N LYS A 88 9.25 -9.00 -8.58
CA LYS A 88 9.30 -7.56 -8.35
C LYS A 88 9.62 -7.25 -6.88
N VAL A 89 10.36 -6.16 -6.65
CA VAL A 89 10.68 -5.68 -5.31
C VAL A 89 10.11 -4.27 -5.12
N PHE A 90 9.56 -4.03 -3.93
CA PHE A 90 8.79 -2.83 -3.62
C PHE A 90 9.35 -2.13 -2.37
N ILE A 91 9.41 -0.80 -2.41
CA ILE A 91 9.45 0.05 -1.22
C ILE A 91 8.03 0.23 -0.71
N CYS A 92 7.81 0.26 0.62
CA CYS A 92 6.48 0.42 1.22
C CYS A 92 6.35 1.75 1.95
N LEU A 93 5.30 2.53 1.62
CA LEU A 93 5.04 3.86 2.18
C LEU A 93 3.58 4.00 2.65
N ASP A 94 3.35 4.86 3.64
CA ASP A 94 2.03 5.23 4.15
C ASP A 94 1.38 6.42 3.40
N ASN A 95 0.16 6.82 3.82
CA ASN A 95 -0.63 7.88 3.20
C ASN A 95 -0.15 9.32 3.53
N CYS A 96 0.84 9.51 4.39
CA CYS A 96 1.37 10.81 4.79
C CYS A 96 2.29 11.39 3.70
N TRP A 97 1.69 11.91 2.62
CA TRP A 97 2.39 12.20 1.37
C TRP A 97 3.32 13.42 1.44
N ASN A 98 2.79 14.61 1.72
CA ASN A 98 3.57 15.84 1.95
C ASN A 98 3.57 16.30 3.41
N GLN A 99 2.98 15.53 4.32
CA GLN A 99 3.00 15.72 5.75
C GLN A 99 3.70 14.54 6.41
N LYS A 100 4.43 14.79 7.48
CA LYS A 100 4.99 13.73 8.32
C LYS A 100 3.91 13.09 9.18
N ASN A 101 4.06 11.82 9.49
CA ASN A 101 3.27 11.14 10.50
C ASN A 101 3.59 11.69 11.90
N ILE A 102 2.86 11.26 12.92
CA ILE A 102 2.99 11.71 14.33
C ILE A 102 4.21 11.12 15.06
N PHE A 103 4.91 10.17 14.46
CA PHE A 103 6.04 9.47 15.09
C PHE A 103 7.28 10.37 15.19
N SER A 104 8.13 10.09 16.21
CA SER A 104 9.27 10.94 16.56
C SER A 104 10.34 11.03 15.46
N VAL A 105 10.58 9.94 14.74
CA VAL A 105 11.45 9.91 13.56
C VAL A 105 10.63 9.46 12.37
N CYS A 106 10.21 10.39 11.56
CA CYS A 106 9.45 10.13 10.33
C CYS A 106 9.77 11.16 9.25
N TYR A 107 9.47 10.78 8.03
CA TYR A 107 9.65 11.57 6.82
C TYR A 107 8.33 11.58 6.03
N THR A 108 8.18 12.50 5.08
CA THR A 108 7.03 12.45 4.19
C THR A 108 7.20 11.30 3.18
N SER A 109 6.12 10.65 2.79
CA SER A 109 6.19 9.55 1.81
C SER A 109 6.79 10.03 0.49
N ARG A 110 6.44 11.24 0.05
CA ARG A 110 7.00 11.83 -1.17
C ARG A 110 8.51 12.04 -1.09
N SER A 111 9.00 12.70 -0.04
CA SER A 111 10.45 12.94 0.11
C SER A 111 11.24 11.64 0.25
N THR A 112 10.66 10.65 0.92
CA THR A 112 11.24 9.31 1.03
C THR A 112 11.35 8.64 -0.32
N LEU A 113 10.27 8.64 -1.11
CA LEU A 113 10.24 8.05 -2.45
C LEU A 113 11.24 8.73 -3.40
N ASP A 114 11.26 10.07 -3.44
CA ASP A 114 12.14 10.83 -4.32
C ASP A 114 13.62 10.59 -3.98
N THR A 115 13.95 10.57 -2.68
CA THR A 115 15.31 10.32 -2.21
C THR A 115 15.74 8.88 -2.49
N PHE A 116 14.87 7.91 -2.22
CA PHE A 116 15.10 6.50 -2.53
C PHE A 116 15.37 6.29 -4.03
N ALA A 117 14.48 6.79 -4.89
CA ALA A 117 14.61 6.64 -6.33
C ALA A 117 15.95 7.21 -6.86
N SER A 118 16.36 8.37 -6.35
CA SER A 118 17.65 8.97 -6.70
C SER A 118 18.84 8.11 -6.26
N LYS A 119 18.78 7.54 -5.05
CA LYS A 119 19.89 6.74 -4.51
C LYS A 119 19.98 5.36 -5.16
N VAL A 120 18.88 4.65 -5.28
CA VAL A 120 18.87 3.29 -5.84
C VAL A 120 19.32 3.27 -7.30
N THR A 121 18.96 4.28 -8.08
CA THR A 121 19.40 4.43 -9.47
C THR A 121 20.92 4.66 -9.59
N LYS A 122 21.52 5.38 -8.62
CA LYS A 122 22.96 5.60 -8.55
C LYS A 122 23.73 4.37 -8.10
N LEU A 123 23.13 3.57 -7.20
CA LEU A 123 23.78 2.34 -6.69
C LEU A 123 23.89 1.26 -7.75
N GLN A 124 22.87 1.11 -8.59
CA GLN A 124 22.84 0.07 -9.61
C GLN A 124 22.00 0.51 -10.81
N LYS A 125 22.65 0.63 -11.97
CA LYS A 125 21.97 0.90 -13.23
C LYS A 125 21.05 -0.26 -13.61
N GLY A 126 19.82 0.05 -14.02
CA GLY A 126 18.85 -0.96 -14.46
C GLY A 126 18.14 -1.70 -13.30
N LEU A 127 18.25 -1.20 -12.08
CA LEU A 127 17.46 -1.71 -10.96
C LEU A 127 16.01 -1.22 -11.08
N ASP A 128 15.10 -2.15 -11.36
CA ASP A 128 13.65 -1.89 -11.47
C ASP A 128 13.00 -2.02 -10.09
N TRP A 129 12.61 -0.91 -9.51
CA TRP A 129 11.90 -0.88 -8.25
C TRP A 129 10.43 -0.54 -8.43
N ASN A 130 9.61 -0.89 -7.46
CA ASN A 130 8.18 -0.67 -7.46
C ASN A 130 7.71 -0.11 -6.12
N LEU A 131 6.46 0.37 -6.05
CA LEU A 131 5.88 1.00 -4.88
C LEU A 131 4.74 0.16 -4.30
N ALA A 132 4.88 -0.25 -3.05
CA ALA A 132 3.80 -0.70 -2.18
C ALA A 132 3.29 0.52 -1.38
N TYR A 133 1.99 0.72 -1.33
CA TYR A 133 1.41 1.92 -0.74
C TYR A 133 0.17 1.61 0.08
N HIS A 134 0.07 2.22 1.27
CA HIS A 134 -1.08 2.09 2.15
C HIS A 134 -1.95 3.35 2.04
N ALA A 135 -2.98 3.29 1.20
CA ALA A 135 -3.85 4.43 0.91
C ALA A 135 -5.03 4.53 1.88
N TYR A 136 -4.80 4.31 3.17
CA TYR A 136 -5.81 4.44 4.21
C TYR A 136 -6.47 5.82 4.22
N SER A 137 -7.68 5.88 4.77
CA SER A 137 -8.37 7.15 5.02
C SER A 137 -7.62 8.03 6.02
N GLN A 138 -7.86 9.32 5.97
CA GLN A 138 -7.38 10.28 6.95
C GLN A 138 -8.55 11.12 7.47
N PRO A 139 -8.95 10.95 8.72
CA PRO A 139 -8.42 10.02 9.72
C PRO A 139 -8.67 8.54 9.39
N LEU A 140 -7.87 7.65 9.96
CA LEU A 140 -7.91 6.21 9.71
C LEU A 140 -9.28 5.56 10.02
N THR A 141 -10.03 6.16 10.95
CA THR A 141 -11.37 5.72 11.35
C THR A 141 -12.48 6.09 10.35
N GLU A 142 -12.18 6.97 9.37
CA GLU A 142 -13.15 7.40 8.37
C GLU A 142 -13.39 6.29 7.35
N SER A 143 -14.63 5.82 7.23
CA SER A 143 -14.98 4.84 6.19
C SER A 143 -15.44 5.49 4.87
N GLN A 144 -16.08 6.65 4.92
CA GLN A 144 -16.67 7.33 3.76
C GLN A 144 -15.64 8.20 3.01
N PHE A 145 -14.55 7.61 2.51
CA PHE A 145 -13.48 8.38 1.90
C PHE A 145 -13.92 9.23 0.68
N TRP A 146 -15.05 8.92 0.04
CA TRP A 146 -15.60 9.72 -1.07
C TRP A 146 -16.14 11.09 -0.64
N SER A 147 -16.48 11.25 0.63
CA SER A 147 -16.93 12.49 1.25
C SER A 147 -16.06 12.85 2.46
N SER A 148 -14.76 12.69 2.34
CA SER A 148 -13.80 12.89 3.42
C SER A 148 -13.91 14.30 4.03
N ILE A 149 -13.88 14.35 5.37
CA ILE A 149 -13.80 15.62 6.12
C ILE A 149 -12.50 16.38 5.81
N ASN A 150 -11.48 15.69 5.33
CA ASN A 150 -10.18 16.23 4.97
C ASN A 150 -10.02 16.48 3.45
N ALA A 151 -11.13 16.52 2.69
CA ALA A 151 -11.10 16.73 1.24
C ALA A 151 -10.18 17.87 0.76
N PRO A 152 -10.05 19.03 1.43
CA PRO A 152 -9.12 20.09 1.04
C PRO A 152 -7.64 19.67 1.08
N LEU A 153 -7.29 18.66 1.86
CA LEU A 153 -5.93 18.12 2.00
C LEU A 153 -5.64 16.97 1.00
N LEU A 154 -6.69 16.52 0.27
CA LEU A 154 -6.68 15.38 -0.64
C LEU A 154 -6.79 15.85 -2.10
N THR A 155 -5.94 16.79 -2.51
CA THR A 155 -5.94 17.29 -3.90
C THR A 155 -5.55 16.19 -4.89
N ASN A 156 -6.00 16.32 -6.14
CA ASN A 156 -5.66 15.37 -7.22
C ASN A 156 -4.29 15.67 -7.88
N ASP A 157 -3.46 16.49 -7.25
CA ASP A 157 -2.09 16.75 -7.68
C ASP A 157 -1.09 16.22 -6.64
N GLY A 158 -0.28 15.25 -7.02
CA GLY A 158 0.76 14.67 -6.18
C GLY A 158 1.84 15.68 -5.73
N ASN A 159 1.93 16.87 -6.33
CA ASN A 159 2.83 17.91 -5.84
C ASN A 159 2.26 18.67 -4.64
N THR A 160 0.95 18.78 -4.52
CA THR A 160 0.26 19.61 -3.52
C THR A 160 -0.55 18.83 -2.51
N ALA A 161 -0.92 17.57 -2.80
CA ALA A 161 -1.68 16.74 -1.86
C ALA A 161 -0.94 16.59 -0.53
N THR A 162 -1.60 16.89 0.59
CA THR A 162 -1.05 16.66 1.94
C THR A 162 -1.01 15.17 2.25
N PHE A 163 -2.14 14.48 1.99
CA PHE A 163 -2.27 13.04 2.10
C PHE A 163 -2.71 12.46 0.75
N ILE A 164 -2.30 11.20 0.49
CA ILE A 164 -2.87 10.44 -0.62
C ILE A 164 -3.54 9.20 -0.05
N THR A 165 -4.85 9.11 -0.25
CA THR A 165 -5.74 8.05 0.22
C THR A 165 -6.49 7.45 -0.96
N MET A 166 -7.42 6.53 -0.74
CA MET A 166 -8.29 6.07 -1.84
C MET A 166 -9.18 7.19 -2.43
N HIS A 167 -9.38 8.31 -1.73
CA HIS A 167 -10.05 9.49 -2.28
C HIS A 167 -9.36 10.00 -3.55
N ASN A 168 -8.07 10.25 -3.48
CA ASN A 168 -7.22 10.84 -4.51
C ASN A 168 -6.09 9.94 -5.01
N ILE A 169 -6.28 8.63 -5.03
CA ILE A 169 -5.24 7.64 -5.40
C ILE A 169 -4.65 7.90 -6.79
N GLN A 170 -5.40 8.56 -7.68
CA GLN A 170 -4.93 8.97 -9.00
C GLN A 170 -3.73 9.92 -8.91
N ALA A 171 -3.69 10.80 -7.89
CA ALA A 171 -2.56 11.70 -7.66
C ALA A 171 -1.24 10.93 -7.45
N LEU A 172 -1.28 9.79 -6.72
CA LEU A 172 -0.11 8.93 -6.54
C LEU A 172 0.35 8.34 -7.87
N THR A 173 -0.58 7.72 -8.59
CA THR A 173 -0.22 6.98 -9.81
C THR A 173 0.21 7.90 -10.95
N ASP A 174 -0.36 9.09 -11.04
CA ASP A 174 0.09 10.12 -11.98
C ASP A 174 1.48 10.67 -11.60
N TYR A 175 1.72 10.91 -10.32
CA TYR A 175 3.04 11.31 -9.82
C TYR A 175 4.10 10.27 -10.17
N VAL A 176 3.86 9.00 -9.84
CA VAL A 176 4.78 7.89 -10.11
C VAL A 176 5.03 7.76 -11.62
N ARG A 177 3.98 7.75 -12.42
CA ARG A 177 4.08 7.61 -13.88
C ARG A 177 4.87 8.76 -14.52
N ASN A 178 4.57 9.99 -14.13
CA ASN A 178 5.17 11.18 -14.72
C ASN A 178 6.64 11.34 -14.32
N ARG A 179 7.01 10.91 -13.11
CA ARG A 179 8.35 11.11 -12.57
C ARG A 179 9.29 9.93 -12.79
N TYR A 180 8.77 8.70 -12.78
CA TYR A 180 9.58 7.47 -12.83
C TYR A 180 9.22 6.55 -14.00
N GLY A 181 8.15 6.84 -14.70
CA GLY A 181 7.68 6.07 -15.84
C GLY A 181 6.64 5.01 -15.49
N SER A 182 5.99 4.47 -16.52
CA SER A 182 4.92 3.48 -16.37
C SER A 182 5.40 2.07 -15.95
N ASN A 183 6.70 1.82 -16.02
CA ASN A 183 7.30 0.55 -15.59
C ASN A 183 7.42 0.44 -14.08
N THR A 184 7.45 1.57 -13.35
CA THR A 184 7.36 1.59 -11.89
C THR A 184 5.91 1.32 -11.48
N ARG A 185 5.65 0.09 -11.03
CA ARG A 185 4.29 -0.38 -10.71
C ARG A 185 3.92 -0.06 -9.27
N VAL A 186 2.62 0.05 -9.02
CA VAL A 186 2.04 0.29 -7.69
C VAL A 186 1.24 -0.92 -7.26
N ILE A 187 1.41 -1.35 -6.01
CA ILE A 187 0.48 -2.25 -5.33
C ILE A 187 -0.07 -1.54 -4.09
N LEU A 188 -1.36 -1.70 -3.85
CA LEU A 188 -1.99 -1.28 -2.60
C LEU A 188 -1.91 -2.45 -1.63
N SER A 189 -0.80 -2.52 -0.89
CA SER A 189 -0.41 -3.71 -0.14
C SER A 189 -1.14 -3.85 1.20
N GLU A 190 -1.80 -2.80 1.66
CA GLU A 190 -2.60 -2.82 2.89
C GLU A 190 -3.72 -1.80 2.79
N GLN A 191 -4.97 -2.27 2.72
CA GLN A 191 -6.16 -1.43 2.60
C GLN A 191 -7.24 -1.90 3.55
N GLY A 192 -7.86 -0.98 4.28
CA GLY A 192 -8.97 -1.28 5.17
C GLY A 192 -9.85 -0.06 5.39
N PHE A 193 -11.12 -0.30 5.70
CA PHE A 193 -12.10 0.73 6.02
C PHE A 193 -12.82 0.33 7.29
N SER A 194 -12.88 1.22 8.28
CA SER A 194 -13.48 0.90 9.57
C SER A 194 -15.01 0.91 9.52
N SER A 195 -15.64 -0.07 10.15
CA SER A 195 -17.09 -0.04 10.39
C SER A 195 -17.49 0.60 11.73
N SER A 196 -16.53 1.02 12.56
CA SER A 196 -16.81 1.49 13.92
C SER A 196 -17.69 2.75 13.96
N PHE A 197 -17.43 3.73 13.11
CA PHE A 197 -18.17 4.99 13.11
C PHE A 197 -19.13 5.14 11.94
N GLY A 198 -18.82 4.58 10.78
CA GLY A 198 -19.66 4.68 9.59
C GLY A 198 -20.62 3.51 9.39
N GLY A 199 -20.47 2.44 10.17
CA GLY A 199 -21.25 1.21 10.05
C GLY A 199 -20.82 0.31 8.90
N GLN A 200 -21.30 -0.93 8.92
CA GLN A 200 -20.92 -1.97 7.97
C GLN A 200 -21.31 -1.66 6.50
N ALA A 201 -22.37 -0.89 6.28
CA ALA A 201 -22.80 -0.53 4.92
C ALA A 201 -21.80 0.43 4.26
N ASN A 202 -21.30 1.43 5.00
CA ASN A 202 -20.28 2.35 4.52
C ASN A 202 -18.93 1.64 4.33
N GLN A 203 -18.53 0.77 5.26
CA GLN A 203 -17.36 -0.07 5.11
C GLN A 203 -17.40 -0.87 3.79
N ALA A 204 -18.54 -1.52 3.52
CA ALA A 204 -18.72 -2.33 2.30
C ALA A 204 -18.72 -1.47 1.02
N ALA A 205 -19.33 -0.28 1.06
CA ALA A 205 -19.33 0.67 -0.07
C ALA A 205 -17.91 1.21 -0.33
N SER A 206 -17.14 1.51 0.73
CA SER A 206 -15.75 1.96 0.61
C SER A 206 -14.88 0.89 -0.04
N MET A 207 -15.02 -0.36 0.39
CA MET A 207 -14.30 -1.48 -0.23
C MET A 207 -14.63 -1.60 -1.72
N ALA A 208 -15.90 -1.55 -2.08
CA ALA A 208 -16.34 -1.66 -3.47
C ALA A 208 -15.83 -0.50 -4.33
N LEU A 209 -15.93 0.74 -3.84
CA LEU A 209 -15.46 1.93 -4.57
C LEU A 209 -13.94 1.91 -4.73
N ALA A 210 -13.20 1.60 -3.66
CA ALA A 210 -11.75 1.51 -3.67
C ALA A 210 -11.27 0.43 -4.64
N TYR A 211 -11.93 -0.74 -4.66
CA TYR A 211 -11.64 -1.80 -5.60
C TYR A 211 -11.77 -1.31 -7.05
N TYR A 212 -12.88 -0.64 -7.43
CA TYR A 212 -13.03 -0.15 -8.80
C TYR A 212 -12.04 0.96 -9.13
N LYS A 213 -11.70 1.85 -8.18
CA LYS A 213 -10.64 2.85 -8.40
C LYS A 213 -9.28 2.19 -8.66
N ALA A 214 -8.96 1.12 -7.94
CA ALA A 214 -7.73 0.35 -8.18
C ALA A 214 -7.79 -0.43 -9.50
N ALA A 215 -8.84 -1.21 -9.72
CA ALA A 215 -9.01 -2.07 -10.90
C ALA A 215 -9.12 -1.29 -12.23
N CYS A 216 -9.65 -0.07 -12.20
CA CYS A 216 -9.68 0.84 -13.34
C CYS A 216 -8.41 1.69 -13.51
N ASN A 217 -7.43 1.57 -12.63
CA ASN A 217 -6.18 2.31 -12.73
C ASN A 217 -5.07 1.43 -13.33
N PRO A 218 -4.52 1.76 -14.52
CA PRO A 218 -3.56 0.90 -15.21
C PRO A 218 -2.19 0.84 -14.52
N MET A 219 -1.92 1.68 -13.52
CA MET A 219 -0.67 1.67 -12.75
C MET A 219 -0.71 0.75 -11.54
N ILE A 220 -1.91 0.28 -11.12
CA ILE A 220 -2.10 -0.53 -9.91
C ILE A 220 -2.22 -2.00 -10.29
N ASP A 221 -1.30 -2.83 -9.77
CA ASP A 221 -1.22 -4.26 -10.06
C ASP A 221 -1.93 -5.14 -9.00
N ALA A 222 -2.09 -4.65 -7.78
CA ALA A 222 -2.72 -5.41 -6.70
C ALA A 222 -3.43 -4.51 -5.69
N PHE A 223 -4.49 -5.06 -5.08
CA PHE A 223 -5.28 -4.46 -4.02
C PHE A 223 -5.48 -5.50 -2.91
N ILE A 224 -4.76 -5.35 -1.79
CA ILE A 224 -4.69 -6.31 -0.70
C ILE A 224 -5.41 -5.73 0.52
N ILE A 225 -6.37 -6.50 1.05
CA ILE A 225 -7.16 -6.05 2.20
C ILE A 225 -6.46 -6.35 3.53
N ARG A 226 -6.63 -5.46 4.48
CA ARG A 226 -6.53 -5.68 5.91
C ARG A 226 -7.91 -5.43 6.54
N SER A 227 -8.51 -6.40 7.25
CA SER A 227 -8.06 -7.70 7.65
C SER A 227 -9.17 -8.75 7.43
N TYR A 228 -8.90 -10.03 7.69
CA TYR A 228 -9.92 -11.07 7.59
C TYR A 228 -10.95 -10.99 8.73
N GLU A 229 -10.50 -10.72 9.95
CA GLU A 229 -11.31 -10.63 11.16
C GLU A 229 -10.93 -9.38 11.94
N ASP A 230 -11.90 -8.80 12.66
CA ASP A 230 -11.67 -7.64 13.53
C ASP A 230 -10.78 -8.03 14.72
N GLU A 231 -9.76 -7.26 14.99
CA GLU A 231 -8.89 -7.39 16.15
C GLU A 231 -9.45 -6.59 17.33
N ALA A 232 -9.67 -7.22 18.48
CA ALA A 232 -10.35 -6.59 19.62
C ALA A 232 -9.66 -5.29 20.08
N HIS A 233 -8.32 -5.26 20.13
CA HIS A 233 -7.57 -4.07 20.53
C HIS A 233 -7.66 -2.94 19.49
N GLU A 234 -7.77 -3.24 18.20
CA GLU A 234 -7.99 -2.26 17.14
C GLU A 234 -9.41 -1.71 17.14
N VAL A 235 -10.40 -2.59 17.38
CA VAL A 235 -11.81 -2.18 17.54
C VAL A 235 -11.95 -1.18 18.69
N ALA A 236 -11.26 -1.38 19.81
CA ALA A 236 -11.23 -0.44 20.93
C ALA A 236 -10.65 0.93 20.54
N GLN A 237 -9.86 1.01 19.47
CA GLN A 237 -9.33 2.25 18.88
C GLN A 237 -10.19 2.79 17.73
N GLY A 238 -11.34 2.20 17.46
CA GLY A 238 -12.23 2.59 16.36
C GLY A 238 -11.85 1.97 14.99
N LEU A 239 -11.07 0.89 14.97
CA LEU A 239 -10.56 0.27 13.75
C LEU A 239 -11.13 -1.15 13.53
N ALA A 240 -12.44 -1.24 13.31
CA ALA A 240 -13.11 -2.49 12.93
C ALA A 240 -12.97 -2.74 11.42
N LEU A 241 -11.80 -3.21 10.98
CA LEU A 241 -11.39 -3.31 9.58
C LEU A 241 -11.75 -4.65 8.92
N GLY A 242 -12.04 -5.70 9.73
CA GLY A 242 -12.22 -7.07 9.27
C GLY A 242 -13.41 -7.30 8.33
N LEU A 243 -13.33 -8.39 7.58
CA LEU A 243 -14.47 -8.97 6.86
C LEU A 243 -15.47 -9.67 7.81
N ARG A 244 -14.96 -10.09 8.96
CA ARG A 244 -15.71 -10.67 10.08
C ARG A 244 -15.51 -9.82 11.32
N ASP A 245 -16.47 -9.88 12.24
CA ASP A 245 -16.31 -9.27 13.56
C ASP A 245 -15.47 -10.15 14.49
N THR A 246 -15.20 -9.68 15.70
CA THR A 246 -14.42 -10.37 16.74
C THR A 246 -15.04 -11.70 17.21
N SER A 247 -16.26 -12.01 16.83
CA SER A 247 -16.93 -13.29 17.08
C SER A 247 -16.87 -14.25 15.87
N GLY A 248 -16.20 -13.84 14.79
CA GLY A 248 -16.11 -14.59 13.55
C GLY A 248 -17.35 -14.46 12.64
N LYS A 249 -18.35 -13.64 13.01
CA LYS A 249 -19.54 -13.42 12.21
C LYS A 249 -19.25 -12.56 10.99
N LYS A 250 -19.72 -12.97 9.81
CA LYS A 250 -19.55 -12.21 8.56
C LYS A 250 -20.22 -10.85 8.64
N LYS A 251 -19.47 -9.79 8.32
CA LYS A 251 -19.97 -8.42 8.15
C LYS A 251 -20.51 -8.21 6.73
N THR A 252 -21.18 -7.10 6.46
CA THR A 252 -21.73 -6.75 5.13
C THR A 252 -20.64 -6.74 4.04
N ILE A 253 -19.44 -6.30 4.37
CA ILE A 253 -18.26 -6.26 3.48
C ILE A 253 -17.85 -7.65 2.98
N TYR A 254 -18.13 -8.73 3.71
CA TYR A 254 -17.68 -10.07 3.37
C TYR A 254 -18.13 -10.51 1.97
N ASN A 255 -19.39 -10.32 1.62
CA ASN A 255 -19.90 -10.70 0.31
C ASN A 255 -19.43 -9.72 -0.79
N VAL A 256 -19.25 -8.44 -0.47
CA VAL A 256 -18.65 -7.47 -1.38
C VAL A 256 -17.24 -7.94 -1.75
N PHE A 257 -16.40 -8.20 -0.77
CA PHE A 257 -15.03 -8.67 -0.99
C PHE A 257 -14.99 -9.99 -1.76
N ARG A 258 -15.80 -10.97 -1.36
CA ARG A 258 -15.83 -12.29 -2.00
C ARG A 258 -16.14 -12.25 -3.50
N TYR A 259 -16.95 -11.30 -3.94
CA TYR A 259 -17.46 -11.26 -5.30
C TYR A 259 -17.01 -10.05 -6.13
N MET A 260 -16.36 -9.03 -5.52
CA MET A 260 -15.96 -7.82 -6.22
C MET A 260 -15.01 -8.09 -7.39
N ASP A 261 -14.20 -9.16 -7.30
CA ASP A 261 -13.29 -9.62 -8.35
C ASP A 261 -13.85 -10.87 -9.04
N SER A 262 -15.06 -10.76 -9.58
CA SER A 262 -15.73 -11.86 -10.26
C SER A 262 -16.77 -11.36 -11.28
N SER A 263 -17.26 -12.23 -12.14
CA SER A 263 -18.36 -11.93 -13.07
C SER A 263 -19.65 -11.46 -12.39
N SER A 264 -19.80 -11.72 -11.11
CA SER A 264 -20.92 -11.27 -10.27
C SER A 264 -20.65 -9.94 -9.56
N SER A 265 -19.53 -9.26 -9.82
CA SER A 265 -19.08 -8.07 -9.11
C SER A 265 -20.19 -7.03 -8.92
N LEU A 266 -20.78 -6.52 -10.01
CA LEU A 266 -21.81 -5.47 -9.96
C LEU A 266 -23.08 -5.89 -9.20
N LYS A 267 -23.39 -7.19 -9.13
CA LYS A 267 -24.53 -7.70 -8.35
C LYS A 267 -24.34 -7.44 -6.84
N TYR A 268 -23.12 -7.60 -6.34
CA TYR A 268 -22.81 -7.48 -4.91
C TYR A 268 -22.34 -6.07 -4.53
N THR A 269 -21.62 -5.39 -5.40
CA THR A 269 -21.08 -4.04 -5.16
C THR A 269 -22.07 -2.94 -5.50
N GLY A 270 -22.82 -3.09 -6.59
CA GLY A 270 -23.72 -2.04 -7.12
C GLY A 270 -24.80 -1.63 -6.11
N LYS A 271 -25.37 -2.57 -5.37
CA LYS A 271 -26.41 -2.27 -4.38
C LYS A 271 -25.87 -1.36 -3.25
N VAL A 272 -24.70 -1.66 -2.70
CA VAL A 272 -24.12 -0.85 -1.62
C VAL A 272 -23.62 0.48 -2.14
N LEU A 273 -23.04 0.52 -3.35
CA LEU A 273 -22.55 1.74 -3.98
C LEU A 273 -23.70 2.71 -4.31
N ASN A 274 -24.76 2.24 -4.96
CA ASN A 274 -25.92 3.08 -5.31
C ASN A 274 -26.60 3.65 -4.06
N ARG A 275 -26.65 2.88 -2.96
CA ARG A 275 -27.28 3.31 -1.72
C ARG A 275 -26.42 4.28 -0.91
N GLN A 276 -25.11 4.05 -0.80
CA GLN A 276 -24.23 4.80 0.11
C GLN A 276 -23.48 5.94 -0.59
N VAL A 277 -23.16 5.79 -1.88
CA VAL A 277 -22.32 6.72 -2.65
C VAL A 277 -23.12 7.50 -3.70
N GLY A 278 -24.16 6.88 -4.27
CA GLY A 278 -24.95 7.48 -5.35
C GLY A 278 -24.26 7.37 -6.70
N ASN A 279 -23.88 8.47 -7.31
CA ASN A 279 -23.23 8.50 -8.63
C ASN A 279 -21.73 8.09 -8.56
N TRP A 280 -21.46 6.90 -8.04
CA TRP A 280 -20.11 6.38 -7.79
C TRP A 280 -19.28 6.19 -9.06
N GLN A 281 -19.90 5.94 -10.20
CA GLN A 281 -19.20 5.72 -11.47
C GLN A 281 -18.36 6.94 -11.88
N SER A 282 -18.86 8.14 -11.62
CA SER A 282 -18.12 9.40 -11.89
C SER A 282 -16.88 9.58 -11.03
N MET A 283 -16.79 8.85 -9.91
CA MET A 283 -15.65 8.89 -8.98
C MET A 283 -14.53 7.89 -9.33
N VAL A 284 -14.75 7.07 -10.38
CA VAL A 284 -13.79 6.04 -10.83
C VAL A 284 -13.23 6.44 -12.20
N PRO A 285 -12.03 7.04 -12.26
CA PRO A 285 -11.40 7.38 -13.52
C PRO A 285 -11.26 6.16 -14.44
N GLY A 286 -11.70 6.30 -15.69
CA GLY A 286 -11.65 5.21 -16.67
C GLY A 286 -12.70 4.13 -16.48
N TYR A 287 -13.71 4.34 -15.61
CA TYR A 287 -14.84 3.42 -15.48
C TYR A 287 -15.69 3.39 -16.78
N THR A 288 -15.95 2.17 -17.26
CA THR A 288 -17.06 1.89 -18.17
C THR A 288 -17.66 0.53 -17.80
N ALA A 289 -18.97 0.37 -17.96
CA ALA A 289 -19.63 -0.92 -17.70
C ALA A 289 -19.02 -2.05 -18.54
N LYS A 290 -18.64 -1.76 -19.80
CA LYS A 290 -17.95 -2.69 -20.69
C LYS A 290 -16.58 -3.10 -20.14
N ARG A 291 -15.80 -2.15 -19.58
CA ARG A 291 -14.49 -2.44 -18.98
C ARG A 291 -14.64 -3.40 -17.82
N VAL A 292 -15.52 -3.10 -16.86
CA VAL A 292 -15.78 -3.96 -15.70
C VAL A 292 -16.26 -5.33 -16.12
N TYR A 293 -17.19 -5.41 -17.10
CA TYR A 293 -17.67 -6.67 -17.65
C TYR A 293 -16.54 -7.50 -18.28
N ASN A 294 -15.62 -6.86 -19.01
CA ASN A 294 -14.52 -7.56 -19.68
C ASN A 294 -13.39 -7.99 -18.74
N MET A 295 -13.21 -7.32 -17.58
CA MET A 295 -12.19 -7.70 -16.59
C MET A 295 -12.34 -9.13 -16.08
N TYR A 296 -13.54 -9.71 -16.15
CA TYR A 296 -13.86 -11.04 -15.61
C TYR A 296 -14.10 -12.11 -16.67
N ARG A 297 -13.80 -11.81 -17.93
CA ARG A 297 -14.00 -12.75 -19.05
C ARG A 297 -12.71 -13.42 -19.53
N ASN A 298 -11.57 -12.96 -19.05
CA ASN A 298 -10.26 -13.55 -19.27
C ASN A 298 -9.82 -14.27 -18.02
#